data_6eddccce794754be87dffef0ad3b061b
#
_entry.id   6eddccce794754be87dffef0ad3b061b
#
_cell.length_a   1.000
_cell.length_b   1.000
_cell.length_c   1.000
_cell.angle_alpha   90.00
_cell.angle_beta   90.00
_cell.angle_gamma   90.00
#
_symmetry.space_group_name_H-M   'P 1'
#
loop_
_entity.id
_entity.type
_entity.pdbx_description
1 polymer ?
#
loop_
_entity_poly.entity_id
_entity_poly.type
_entity_poly.pdbx_seq_one_letter_code
_entity_poly.pdbx_strand_id
1 'polypeptide(L)'
;TGLISSNSVGGMDMTEAHFYDYFKNEAIQKYINGHHSGDSSQKIAEQLGLEKSFVTTISTACSSSANAIMLGARLIKSGQLDRVIVGGVDCLTKFTINGFKSLMILSDTFNSPFDEDRKGLNLGEAAAFLVLESDKVLQAKNKPVLGYVKGYANTNDAYHQTASSDNGDGATLAMEKA
;
A
#
# COMPACT_ATOMS: atom_id res chain seq x y z
N THR A 1 2.82 -7.12 -19.05
CA THR A 1 2.26 -6.15 -18.06
C THR A 1 1.91 -6.91 -16.79
N GLY A 2 2.04 -6.27 -15.64
CA GLY A 2 1.63 -6.81 -14.36
C GLY A 2 0.91 -5.77 -13.51
N LEU A 3 0.29 -6.20 -12.41
CA LEU A 3 -0.31 -5.38 -11.37
C LEU A 3 0.20 -5.82 -10.01
N ILE A 4 0.74 -4.89 -9.23
CA ILE A 4 1.09 -5.08 -7.83
C ILE A 4 0.34 -4.01 -7.04
N SER A 5 -0.78 -4.39 -6.47
CA SER A 5 -1.55 -3.52 -5.59
C SER A 5 -1.18 -3.77 -4.13
N SER A 6 -1.42 -2.81 -3.29
CA SER A 6 -1.18 -2.94 -1.86
C SER A 6 -2.31 -2.35 -1.04
N ASN A 7 -2.49 -2.87 0.16
CA ASN A 7 -3.40 -2.32 1.16
C ASN A 7 -2.99 -2.82 2.56
N SER A 8 -3.53 -2.20 3.58
CA SER A 8 -3.30 -2.59 4.98
C SER A 8 -4.46 -3.40 5.56
N VAL A 9 -5.69 -3.13 5.15
CA VAL A 9 -6.90 -3.66 5.81
C VAL A 9 -7.89 -4.36 4.86
N GLY A 10 -7.58 -4.44 3.57
CA GLY A 10 -8.49 -5.04 2.58
C GLY A 10 -9.83 -4.30 2.49
N GLY A 11 -10.92 -5.03 2.34
CA GLY A 11 -12.30 -4.49 2.30
C GLY A 11 -12.98 -4.45 3.68
N MET A 12 -12.24 -4.09 4.72
CA MET A 12 -12.74 -4.08 6.10
C MET A 12 -13.85 -3.05 6.32
N ASP A 13 -13.83 -1.92 5.65
CA ASP A 13 -14.87 -0.89 5.69
C ASP A 13 -16.25 -1.44 5.36
N MET A 14 -16.34 -2.20 4.28
CA MET A 14 -17.58 -2.85 3.86
C MET A 14 -18.00 -3.96 4.81
N THR A 15 -17.06 -4.72 5.34
CA THR A 15 -17.34 -5.76 6.34
C THR A 15 -17.87 -5.14 7.62
N GLU A 16 -17.26 -4.08 8.13
CA GLU A 16 -17.72 -3.37 9.34
C GLU A 16 -19.14 -2.81 9.16
N ALA A 17 -19.45 -2.22 8.02
CA ALA A 17 -20.74 -1.64 7.73
C ALA A 17 -21.87 -2.69 7.76
N HIS A 18 -21.55 -3.93 7.38
CA HIS A 18 -22.54 -5.02 7.23
C HIS A 18 -22.38 -6.16 8.25
N PHE A 19 -21.50 -5.99 9.24
CA PHE A 19 -21.17 -7.02 10.22
C PHE A 19 -22.40 -7.51 11.00
N TYR A 20 -23.25 -6.60 11.47
CA TYR A 20 -24.46 -6.96 12.21
C TYR A 20 -25.54 -7.60 11.32
N ASP A 21 -25.60 -7.25 10.06
CA ASP A 21 -26.54 -7.84 9.11
C ASP A 21 -26.16 -9.27 8.77
N TYR A 22 -24.85 -9.56 8.72
CA TYR A 22 -24.34 -10.92 8.53
C TYR A 22 -24.82 -11.88 9.62
N PHE A 23 -24.78 -11.47 10.88
CA PHE A 23 -25.27 -12.31 11.99
C PHE A 23 -26.79 -12.46 12.02
N LYS A 24 -27.53 -11.53 11.43
CA LYS A 24 -29.01 -11.59 11.39
C LYS A 24 -29.53 -12.33 10.16
N ASN A 25 -28.78 -12.34 9.08
CA ASN A 25 -29.21 -12.90 7.81
C ASN A 25 -28.01 -13.41 7.00
N GLU A 26 -27.84 -14.72 6.96
CA GLU A 26 -26.73 -15.38 6.22
C GLU A 26 -26.68 -15.06 4.70
N ALA A 27 -27.76 -14.51 4.14
CA ALA A 27 -27.84 -14.15 2.73
C ALA A 27 -26.95 -12.96 2.33
N ILE A 28 -26.40 -12.18 3.29
CA ILE A 28 -25.57 -11.00 3.01
C ILE A 28 -24.07 -11.35 3.11
N GLN A 29 -23.67 -12.39 2.43
CA GLN A 29 -22.23 -12.79 2.38
C GLN A 29 -21.39 -11.98 1.39
N LYS A 30 -22.00 -11.20 0.49
CA LYS A 30 -21.29 -10.56 -0.62
C LYS A 30 -20.19 -9.59 -0.17
N TYR A 31 -20.33 -8.95 0.98
CA TYR A 31 -19.35 -8.01 1.51
C TYR A 31 -18.22 -8.70 2.28
N ILE A 32 -18.49 -9.85 2.90
CA ILE A 32 -17.46 -10.66 3.58
C ILE A 32 -16.46 -11.23 2.58
N ASN A 33 -16.90 -11.62 1.40
CA ASN A 33 -16.01 -12.09 0.34
C ASN A 33 -15.02 -11.01 -0.09
N GLY A 34 -15.40 -9.72 -0.02
CA GLY A 34 -14.52 -8.58 -0.30
C GLY A 34 -13.56 -8.20 0.84
N HIS A 35 -13.63 -8.84 2.01
CA HIS A 35 -12.76 -8.55 3.14
C HIS A 35 -11.29 -8.90 2.88
N HIS A 36 -11.05 -9.90 2.06
CA HIS A 36 -9.70 -10.38 1.76
C HIS A 36 -8.84 -9.29 1.09
N SER A 37 -7.60 -9.12 1.53
CA SER A 37 -6.70 -8.09 1.00
C SER A 37 -6.44 -8.21 -0.51
N GLY A 38 -6.51 -9.41 -1.06
CA GLY A 38 -6.36 -9.68 -2.49
C GLY A 38 -7.55 -9.29 -3.36
N ASP A 39 -8.75 -9.11 -2.78
CA ASP A 39 -9.99 -8.84 -3.53
C ASP A 39 -9.91 -7.54 -4.32
N SER A 40 -9.38 -6.47 -3.73
CA SER A 40 -9.18 -5.19 -4.41
C SER A 40 -8.24 -5.31 -5.62
N SER A 41 -7.16 -6.07 -5.48
CA SER A 41 -6.21 -6.31 -6.58
C SER A 41 -6.86 -7.10 -7.72
N GLN A 42 -7.66 -8.10 -7.39
CA GLN A 42 -8.40 -8.89 -8.36
C GLN A 42 -9.40 -8.03 -9.14
N LYS A 43 -10.19 -7.22 -8.45
CA LYS A 43 -11.15 -6.30 -9.06
C LYS A 43 -10.49 -5.25 -9.96
N ILE A 44 -9.35 -4.70 -9.54
CA ILE A 44 -8.57 -3.78 -10.38
C ILE A 44 -8.07 -4.50 -11.64
N ALA A 45 -7.56 -5.73 -11.49
CA ALA A 45 -7.09 -6.52 -12.62
C ALA A 45 -8.21 -6.82 -13.62
N GLU A 46 -9.40 -7.19 -13.15
CA GLU A 46 -10.59 -7.42 -13.97
C GLU A 46 -11.00 -6.16 -14.73
N GLN A 47 -11.07 -5.01 -14.07
CA GLN A 47 -11.42 -3.73 -14.69
C GLN A 47 -10.41 -3.28 -15.75
N LEU A 48 -9.15 -3.66 -15.60
CA LEU A 48 -8.09 -3.32 -16.54
C LEU A 48 -7.81 -4.40 -17.60
N GLY A 49 -8.54 -5.52 -17.59
CA GLY A 49 -8.31 -6.65 -18.49
C GLY A 49 -6.96 -7.33 -18.27
N LEU A 50 -6.50 -7.42 -17.01
CA LEU A 50 -5.20 -7.96 -16.61
C LEU A 50 -5.29 -9.30 -15.91
N GLU A 51 -6.41 -10.01 -15.94
CA GLU A 51 -6.66 -11.26 -15.18
C GLU A 51 -5.69 -12.39 -15.56
N LYS A 52 -5.18 -12.36 -16.78
CA LYS A 52 -4.17 -13.32 -17.28
C LYS A 52 -2.73 -12.85 -17.10
N SER A 53 -2.54 -11.70 -16.46
CA SER A 53 -1.23 -11.10 -16.22
C SER A 53 -0.69 -11.50 -14.84
N PHE A 54 0.53 -11.08 -14.53
CA PHE A 54 1.04 -11.17 -13.16
C PHE A 54 0.25 -10.22 -12.26
N VAL A 55 -0.51 -10.74 -11.32
CA VAL A 55 -1.29 -9.97 -10.34
C VAL A 55 -0.93 -10.44 -8.94
N THR A 56 -0.56 -9.50 -8.07
CA THR A 56 -0.27 -9.82 -6.67
C THR A 56 -0.62 -8.66 -5.74
N THR A 57 -0.78 -8.99 -4.47
CA THR A 57 -1.06 -8.03 -3.39
C THR A 57 0.08 -8.02 -2.40
N ILE A 58 0.51 -6.84 -2.00
CA ILE A 58 1.46 -6.61 -0.91
C ILE A 58 0.71 -6.04 0.29
N SER A 59 0.92 -6.63 1.46
CA SER A 59 0.40 -6.10 2.73
C SER A 59 1.49 -6.17 3.79
N THR A 60 2.15 -5.04 4.02
CA THR A 60 3.25 -4.84 4.98
C THR A 60 3.02 -3.57 5.78
N ALA A 61 1.77 -3.38 6.24
CA ALA A 61 1.31 -2.19 6.95
C ALA A 61 1.62 -0.89 6.17
N CYS A 62 2.13 0.15 6.82
CA CYS A 62 2.39 1.46 6.23
C CYS A 62 3.42 1.45 5.08
N SER A 63 4.25 0.42 4.98
CA SER A 63 5.26 0.28 3.93
C SER A 63 4.77 -0.47 2.67
N SER A 64 3.50 -0.87 2.63
CA SER A 64 2.95 -1.73 1.57
C SER A 64 3.16 -1.17 0.17
N SER A 65 2.84 0.10 -0.06
CA SER A 65 2.98 0.73 -1.38
C SER A 65 4.44 0.92 -1.79
N ALA A 66 5.34 1.24 -0.86
CA ALA A 66 6.77 1.29 -1.13
C ALA A 66 7.30 -0.10 -1.54
N ASN A 67 6.88 -1.15 -0.85
CA ASN A 67 7.24 -2.53 -1.20
C ASN A 67 6.64 -2.99 -2.53
N ALA A 68 5.45 -2.52 -2.91
CA ALA A 68 4.87 -2.77 -4.22
C ALA A 68 5.71 -2.14 -5.35
N ILE A 69 6.16 -0.89 -5.16
CA ILE A 69 7.07 -0.20 -6.09
C ILE A 69 8.41 -0.96 -6.18
N MET A 70 8.99 -1.33 -5.05
CA MET A 70 10.23 -2.10 -4.99
C MET A 70 10.13 -3.44 -5.73
N LEU A 71 9.07 -4.21 -5.50
CA LEU A 71 8.84 -5.48 -6.20
C LEU A 71 8.69 -5.25 -7.70
N GLY A 72 7.91 -4.26 -8.11
CA GLY A 72 7.73 -3.91 -9.52
C GLY A 72 9.05 -3.54 -10.21
N ALA A 73 9.88 -2.72 -9.55
CA ALA A 73 11.20 -2.37 -10.07
C ALA A 73 12.11 -3.60 -10.20
N ARG A 74 12.08 -4.53 -9.25
CA ARG A 74 12.83 -5.78 -9.32
C ARG A 74 12.38 -6.68 -10.48
N LEU A 75 11.08 -6.80 -10.70
CA LEU A 75 10.55 -7.62 -11.81
C LEU A 75 10.91 -7.04 -13.17
N ILE A 76 10.94 -5.72 -13.30
CA ILE A 76 11.43 -5.05 -14.52
C ILE A 76 12.94 -5.25 -14.67
N LYS A 77 13.72 -5.00 -13.62
CA LYS A 77 15.18 -5.12 -13.64
C LYS A 77 15.65 -6.54 -13.97
N SER A 78 14.90 -7.56 -13.52
CA SER A 78 15.17 -8.97 -13.82
C SER A 78 14.65 -9.43 -15.20
N GLY A 79 13.99 -8.55 -15.97
CA GLY A 79 13.45 -8.88 -17.28
C GLY A 79 12.18 -9.74 -17.25
N GLN A 80 11.58 -9.97 -16.09
CA GLN A 80 10.33 -10.75 -15.98
C GLN A 80 9.11 -9.97 -16.47
N LEU A 81 9.12 -8.66 -16.31
CA LEU A 81 8.08 -7.77 -16.80
C LEU A 81 8.70 -6.55 -17.49
N ASP A 82 8.08 -6.08 -18.57
CA ASP A 82 8.44 -4.81 -19.23
C ASP A 82 7.61 -3.63 -18.72
N ARG A 83 6.46 -3.90 -18.11
CA ARG A 83 5.55 -2.90 -17.55
C ARG A 83 4.83 -3.47 -16.34
N VAL A 84 4.68 -2.66 -15.29
CA VAL A 84 3.91 -3.03 -14.11
C VAL A 84 3.20 -1.80 -13.52
N ILE A 85 1.94 -1.96 -13.18
CA ILE A 85 1.17 -1.00 -12.41
C ILE A 85 1.44 -1.32 -10.94
N VAL A 86 1.91 -0.36 -10.18
CA VAL A 86 2.28 -0.51 -8.77
C VAL A 86 1.66 0.59 -7.93
N GLY A 87 1.23 0.29 -6.75
CA GLY A 87 0.64 1.28 -5.86
C GLY A 87 -0.23 0.65 -4.80
N GLY A 88 -1.18 1.40 -4.28
CA GLY A 88 -2.05 0.89 -3.25
C GLY A 88 -3.30 1.72 -3.02
N VAL A 89 -4.16 1.15 -2.20
CA VAL A 89 -5.41 1.74 -1.76
C VAL A 89 -5.66 1.33 -0.31
N ASP A 90 -6.00 2.29 0.53
CA ASP A 90 -6.55 2.03 1.85
C ASP A 90 -7.79 2.89 2.09
N CYS A 91 -8.74 2.31 2.84
CA CYS A 91 -9.97 2.95 3.27
C CYS A 91 -9.93 3.26 4.76
N LEU A 92 -10.71 4.23 5.18
CA LEU A 92 -10.93 4.54 6.59
C LEU A 92 -11.86 3.50 7.20
N THR A 93 -11.38 2.77 8.21
CA THR A 93 -12.16 1.78 8.94
C THR A 93 -12.26 2.14 10.42
N LYS A 94 -13.33 1.72 11.09
CA LYS A 94 -13.46 1.87 12.55
C LYS A 94 -12.35 1.11 13.27
N PHE A 95 -11.95 -0.05 12.75
CA PHE A 95 -10.85 -0.83 13.27
C PHE A 95 -9.56 -0.02 13.30
N THR A 96 -9.18 0.58 12.16
CA THR A 96 -7.96 1.40 12.04
C THR A 96 -8.03 2.62 12.95
N ILE A 97 -9.14 3.36 12.93
CA ILE A 97 -9.33 4.55 13.76
C ILE A 97 -9.20 4.21 15.25
N ASN A 98 -9.90 3.17 15.71
CA ASN A 98 -9.87 2.78 17.12
C ASN A 98 -8.51 2.20 17.52
N GLY A 99 -7.85 1.46 16.63
CA GLY A 99 -6.50 0.96 16.85
C GLY A 99 -5.52 2.09 17.10
N PHE A 100 -5.44 3.07 16.19
CA PHE A 100 -4.55 4.23 16.36
C PHE A 100 -4.95 5.15 17.52
N LYS A 101 -6.26 5.28 17.80
CA LYS A 101 -6.73 6.00 18.96
C LYS A 101 -6.26 5.35 20.27
N SER A 102 -6.27 4.02 20.36
CA SER A 102 -5.79 3.30 21.54
C SER A 102 -4.29 3.48 21.79
N LEU A 103 -3.52 3.77 20.75
CA LEU A 103 -2.10 4.11 20.85
C LEU A 103 -1.84 5.57 21.24
N MET A 104 -2.88 6.40 21.33
CA MET A 104 -2.80 7.83 21.70
C MET A 104 -1.88 8.66 20.79
N ILE A 105 -1.83 8.33 19.50
CA ILE A 105 -0.96 8.99 18.51
C ILE A 105 -1.73 9.80 17.46
N LEU A 106 -3.04 9.95 17.62
CA LEU A 106 -3.84 10.82 16.74
C LEU A 106 -3.77 12.27 17.18
N SER A 107 -3.71 13.18 16.22
CA SER A 107 -3.75 14.62 16.44
C SER A 107 -5.17 15.17 16.37
N ASP A 108 -5.51 16.10 17.26
CA ASP A 108 -6.79 16.84 17.23
C ASP A 108 -6.77 18.00 16.21
N THR A 109 -5.60 18.31 15.67
CA THR A 109 -5.38 19.33 14.64
C THR A 109 -4.75 18.70 13.40
N PHE A 110 -4.60 19.45 12.31
CA PHE A 110 -3.85 18.96 11.16
C PHE A 110 -2.43 18.56 11.57
N ASN A 111 -1.99 17.39 11.10
CA ASN A 111 -0.64 16.92 11.36
C ASN A 111 0.39 17.85 10.70
N SER A 112 1.53 18.00 11.35
CA SER A 112 2.68 18.77 10.89
C SER A 112 3.90 17.86 10.81
N PRO A 113 4.06 17.08 9.71
CA PRO A 113 5.17 16.14 9.57
C PRO A 113 6.52 16.86 9.68
N PHE A 114 7.45 16.26 10.41
CA PHE A 114 8.81 16.75 10.66
C PHE A 114 8.91 18.04 11.50
N ASP A 115 7.80 18.56 11.99
CA ASP A 115 7.78 19.71 12.91
C ASP A 115 8.22 19.28 14.31
N GLU A 116 8.92 20.15 15.01
CA GLU A 116 9.34 19.92 16.41
C GLU A 116 8.12 19.81 17.33
N ASP A 117 7.10 20.63 17.10
CA ASP A 117 5.86 20.71 17.90
C ASP A 117 4.75 19.76 17.40
N ARG A 118 5.07 18.78 16.55
CA ARG A 118 4.08 17.83 16.04
C ARG A 118 3.36 17.06 17.15
N LYS A 119 2.04 16.95 17.04
CA LYS A 119 1.18 16.38 18.10
C LYS A 119 0.62 14.99 17.76
N GLY A 120 1.00 14.41 16.65
CA GLY A 120 0.48 13.13 16.21
C GLY A 120 0.14 13.14 14.72
N LEU A 121 -0.69 12.20 14.30
CA LEU A 121 -1.05 12.01 12.89
C LEU A 121 -2.56 12.09 12.68
N ASN A 122 -2.97 12.33 11.44
CA ASN A 122 -4.34 12.17 10.98
C ASN A 122 -4.43 10.94 10.09
N LEU A 123 -5.52 10.22 10.20
CA LEU A 123 -5.83 9.11 9.31
C LEU A 123 -6.60 9.62 8.09
N GLY A 124 -6.41 8.98 6.96
CA GLY A 124 -7.09 9.27 5.70
C GLY A 124 -7.36 8.02 4.89
N GLU A 125 -8.01 8.19 3.77
CA GLU A 125 -8.20 7.16 2.76
C GLU A 125 -7.79 7.70 1.39
N ALA A 126 -7.16 6.86 0.59
CA ALA A 126 -6.70 7.23 -0.74
C ALA A 126 -6.38 6.01 -1.60
N ALA A 127 -6.31 6.23 -2.91
CA ALA A 127 -5.74 5.28 -3.87
C ALA A 127 -4.77 6.02 -4.79
N ALA A 128 -3.57 5.44 -4.97
CA ALA A 128 -2.58 5.99 -5.89
C ALA A 128 -1.77 4.88 -6.56
N PHE A 129 -1.58 4.98 -7.87
CA PHE A 129 -0.83 4.01 -8.66
C PHE A 129 0.14 4.69 -9.61
N LEU A 130 1.28 4.05 -9.82
CA LEU A 130 2.30 4.41 -10.79
C LEU A 130 2.39 3.32 -11.85
N VAL A 131 2.81 3.69 -13.06
CA VAL A 131 3.17 2.74 -14.11
C VAL A 131 4.69 2.76 -14.25
N LEU A 132 5.34 1.66 -13.87
CA LEU A 132 6.76 1.46 -14.11
C LEU A 132 6.95 0.77 -15.47
N GLU A 133 7.90 1.25 -16.24
CA GLU A 133 8.22 0.70 -17.55
C GLU A 133 9.74 0.51 -17.69
N SER A 134 10.15 -0.53 -18.41
CA SER A 134 11.56 -0.73 -18.77
C SER A 134 12.01 0.29 -19.83
N ASP A 135 13.32 0.56 -19.91
CA ASP A 135 13.90 1.43 -20.93
C ASP A 135 13.55 0.97 -22.37
N LYS A 136 13.43 -0.33 -22.57
CA LYS A 136 13.00 -0.92 -23.83
C LYS A 136 11.61 -0.41 -24.28
N VAL A 137 10.66 -0.32 -23.34
CA VAL A 137 9.31 0.19 -23.62
C VAL A 137 9.32 1.68 -23.86
N LEU A 138 10.10 2.44 -23.08
CA LEU A 138 10.25 3.88 -23.26
C LEU A 138 10.78 4.24 -24.63
N GLN A 139 11.86 3.61 -25.05
CA GLN A 139 12.49 3.82 -26.37
C GLN A 139 11.53 3.50 -27.51
N ALA A 140 10.76 2.41 -27.41
CA ALA A 140 9.81 2.01 -28.45
C ALA A 140 8.60 2.94 -28.59
N LYS A 141 8.24 3.68 -27.53
CA LYS A 141 7.00 4.48 -27.51
C LYS A 141 7.20 6.00 -27.44
N ASN A 142 8.45 6.46 -27.30
CA ASN A 142 8.81 7.89 -27.17
C ASN A 142 7.90 8.64 -26.17
N LYS A 143 7.71 8.05 -24.98
CA LYS A 143 6.83 8.61 -23.93
C LYS A 143 7.60 9.59 -23.03
N PRO A 144 6.93 10.62 -22.48
CA PRO A 144 7.52 11.44 -21.44
C PRO A 144 7.73 10.59 -20.17
N VAL A 145 8.89 10.78 -19.54
CA VAL A 145 9.25 10.15 -18.28
C VAL A 145 9.01 11.14 -17.15
N LEU A 146 8.22 10.74 -16.13
CA LEU A 146 7.94 11.56 -14.98
C LEU A 146 9.03 11.46 -13.90
N GLY A 147 9.77 10.36 -13.88
CA GLY A 147 10.84 10.11 -12.93
C GLY A 147 11.45 8.72 -13.09
N TYR A 148 12.47 8.44 -12.30
CA TYR A 148 13.17 7.16 -12.30
C TYR A 148 13.23 6.58 -10.90
N VAL A 149 13.00 5.27 -10.76
CA VAL A 149 13.29 4.52 -9.53
C VAL A 149 14.80 4.23 -9.51
N LYS A 150 15.54 5.00 -8.75
CA LYS A 150 17.01 4.90 -8.68
C LYS A 150 17.50 3.91 -7.65
N GLY A 151 16.82 3.86 -6.50
CA GLY A 151 17.17 2.96 -5.42
C GLY A 151 15.94 2.59 -4.59
N TYR A 152 16.07 1.58 -3.77
CA TYR A 152 15.05 1.13 -2.83
C TYR A 152 15.65 0.17 -1.81
N ALA A 153 15.14 0.24 -0.58
CA ALA A 153 15.47 -0.71 0.46
C ALA A 153 14.31 -0.91 1.44
N ASN A 154 14.33 -2.01 2.15
CA ASN A 154 13.44 -2.30 3.26
C ASN A 154 14.29 -2.82 4.42
N THR A 155 14.12 -2.23 5.59
CA THR A 155 14.88 -2.54 6.81
C THR A 155 13.92 -2.60 7.99
N ASN A 156 14.41 -3.14 9.09
CA ASN A 156 13.72 -3.18 10.38
C ASN A 156 14.72 -2.81 11.47
N ASP A 157 14.39 -1.87 12.34
CA ASP A 157 15.25 -1.50 13.47
C ASP A 157 15.02 -2.38 14.72
N ALA A 158 13.94 -3.18 14.73
CA ALA A 158 13.60 -4.12 15.81
C ALA A 158 13.62 -3.49 17.22
N TYR A 159 13.30 -2.20 17.30
CA TYR A 159 13.39 -1.39 18.51
C TYR A 159 12.14 -1.47 19.38
N HIS A 160 10.98 -1.21 18.78
CA HIS A 160 9.70 -1.15 19.48
C HIS A 160 8.57 -1.60 18.55
N GLN A 161 7.40 -1.94 19.10
CA GLN A 161 6.25 -2.43 18.32
C GLN A 161 5.70 -1.38 17.34
N THR A 162 5.76 -0.09 17.70
CA THR A 162 5.15 1.01 16.93
C THR A 162 6.04 2.24 16.76
N ALA A 163 7.08 2.42 17.60
CA ALA A 163 7.99 3.55 17.56
C ALA A 163 9.29 3.19 16.83
N SER A 164 9.83 4.14 16.07
CA SER A 164 11.19 4.05 15.53
C SER A 164 12.22 4.25 16.63
N SER A 165 13.45 3.77 16.42
CA SER A 165 14.58 4.04 17.31
C SER A 165 14.84 5.54 17.41
N ASP A 166 15.34 5.98 18.57
CA ASP A 166 15.58 7.42 18.83
C ASP A 166 16.57 8.03 17.83
N ASN A 167 17.51 7.23 17.34
CA ASN A 167 18.50 7.64 16.35
C ASN A 167 18.05 7.44 14.90
N GLY A 168 16.86 6.85 14.66
CA GLY A 168 16.36 6.55 13.32
C GLY A 168 17.18 5.47 12.60
N ASP A 169 17.71 4.48 13.31
CA ASP A 169 18.64 3.49 12.77
C ASP A 169 18.07 2.71 11.57
N GLY A 170 16.82 2.26 11.67
CA GLY A 170 16.16 1.55 10.59
C GLY A 170 15.97 2.41 9.34
N ALA A 171 15.58 3.67 9.50
CA ALA A 171 15.42 4.61 8.40
C ALA A 171 16.77 4.97 7.76
N THR A 172 17.80 5.23 8.57
CA THR A 172 19.17 5.49 8.12
C THR A 172 19.68 4.33 7.29
N LEU A 173 19.58 3.11 7.80
CA LEU A 173 20.01 1.92 7.08
C LEU A 173 19.25 1.69 5.76
N ALA A 174 17.95 2.03 5.73
CA ALA A 174 17.17 1.95 4.50
C ALA A 174 17.66 2.97 3.45
N MET A 175 17.93 4.21 3.86
CA MET A 175 18.47 5.25 2.98
C MET A 175 19.87 4.92 2.46
N GLU A 176 20.74 4.38 3.30
CA GLU A 176 22.09 3.97 2.90
C GLU A 176 22.11 2.82 1.88
N LYS A 177 21.11 1.92 1.96
CA LYS A 177 20.98 0.77 1.04
C LYS A 177 20.25 1.11 -0.25
N ALA A 178 19.54 2.21 -0.32
CA ALA A 178 18.78 2.63 -1.49
C ALA A 178 19.64 3.40 -2.48
#